data_f52ad7c881f729eca73158f9eb618860
#
_entry.id   f52ad7c881f729eca73158f9eb618860
#
_cell.length_a   1.000
_cell.length_b   1.000
_cell.length_c   1.000
_cell.angle_alpha   90.00
_cell.angle_beta   90.00
_cell.angle_gamma   90.00
#
_symmetry.space_group_name_H-M   'P 1'
#
loop_
_entity.id
_entity.type
_entity.pdbx_description
1 polymer ?
#
loop_
_entity_poly.entity_id
_entity_poly.type
_entity_poly.pdbx_seq_one_letter_code
_entity_poly.pdbx_strand_id
1 'polypeptide(L)'
;MRTFWVTLFIVLATQVGAHSGGLDKQGCHAGSKPYHCHKAQKSAPKATTDRKVISGTITHVRDGDTIEIDGIAIRLAALNCPENDTQKGKYATKVAKQFAGLQALCELTGAKTYDRLVGYCKINGADFGRYMMNNSACKVWEKYD
;
A
#
# COMPACT_ATOMS: atom_id res chain seq x y z
N MET A 1 74.84 9.60 24.02
CA MET A 1 73.64 10.46 24.03
C MET A 1 72.62 9.83 23.15
N ARG A 2 71.53 9.21 23.69
CA ARG A 2 70.44 8.55 22.97
C ARG A 2 69.23 9.39 23.23
N THR A 3 68.79 10.09 22.20
CA THR A 3 67.53 10.89 22.19
C THR A 3 66.34 9.99 21.95
N PHE A 4 65.49 9.85 22.96
CA PHE A 4 64.19 9.17 22.86
C PHE A 4 63.17 10.14 22.28
N TRP A 5 62.60 9.80 21.13
CA TRP A 5 61.43 10.47 20.56
C TRP A 5 60.17 9.83 21.12
N VAL A 6 59.44 10.59 21.92
CA VAL A 6 58.10 10.20 22.40
C VAL A 6 57.09 10.72 21.39
N THR A 7 56.48 9.81 20.63
CA THR A 7 55.35 10.11 19.74
C THR A 7 54.05 10.16 20.55
N LEU A 8 53.53 11.37 20.69
CA LEU A 8 52.23 11.63 21.31
C LEU A 8 51.09 11.25 20.35
N PHE A 9 50.41 10.12 20.61
CA PHE A 9 49.18 9.76 19.93
C PHE A 9 48.00 10.58 20.46
N ILE A 10 47.52 11.54 19.70
CA ILE A 10 46.26 12.26 19.96
C ILE A 10 45.11 11.37 19.52
N VAL A 11 44.41 10.76 20.46
CA VAL A 11 43.15 10.05 20.23
C VAL A 11 42.05 11.09 20.07
N LEU A 12 41.56 11.30 18.84
CA LEU A 12 40.37 12.09 18.58
C LEU A 12 39.15 11.27 19.07
N ALA A 13 38.66 11.59 20.26
CA ALA A 13 37.37 11.08 20.72
C ALA A 13 36.23 11.76 19.91
N THR A 14 35.61 11.03 19.01
CA THR A 14 34.36 11.47 18.35
C THR A 14 33.24 11.44 19.39
N GLN A 15 32.78 12.61 19.80
CA GLN A 15 31.61 12.73 20.68
C GLN A 15 30.36 12.29 19.93
N VAL A 16 29.81 11.15 20.27
CA VAL A 16 28.48 10.72 19.86
C VAL A 16 27.48 11.57 20.64
N GLY A 17 26.92 12.59 19.99
CA GLY A 17 25.90 13.45 20.57
C GLY A 17 24.64 12.65 20.91
N ALA A 18 24.40 12.39 22.20
CA ALA A 18 23.13 11.87 22.68
C ALA A 18 22.07 12.97 22.60
N HIS A 19 20.96 12.69 21.94
CA HIS A 19 19.82 13.61 21.83
C HIS A 19 18.97 13.57 23.09
N SER A 20 18.68 14.75 23.69
CA SER A 20 17.73 14.86 24.79
C SER A 20 16.31 14.95 24.24
N GLY A 21 15.48 13.96 24.53
CA GLY A 21 14.06 13.93 24.18
C GLY A 21 13.44 12.59 24.53
N GLY A 22 12.20 12.59 25.08
CA GLY A 22 11.45 11.38 25.35
C GLY A 22 11.10 10.66 24.04
N LEU A 23 11.20 9.33 24.01
CA LEU A 23 10.77 8.52 22.88
C LEU A 23 9.28 8.24 22.99
N ASP A 24 8.57 8.23 21.88
CA ASP A 24 7.21 7.73 21.79
C ASP A 24 7.16 6.20 21.90
N LYS A 25 5.95 5.62 21.85
CA LYS A 25 5.74 4.17 21.94
C LYS A 25 6.44 3.40 20.82
N GLN A 26 6.77 4.05 19.72
CA GLN A 26 7.46 3.49 18.56
C GLN A 26 8.98 3.62 18.66
N GLY A 27 9.49 4.32 19.68
CA GLY A 27 10.93 4.56 19.87
C GLY A 27 11.46 5.70 19.01
N CYS A 28 10.60 6.66 18.66
CA CYS A 28 10.88 7.79 17.80
C CYS A 28 10.69 9.11 18.57
N HIS A 29 11.30 10.19 18.13
CA HIS A 29 11.07 11.53 18.67
C HIS A 29 11.41 12.64 17.67
N ALA A 30 10.83 13.83 17.90
CA ALA A 30 11.26 15.08 17.28
C ALA A 30 12.06 15.88 18.31
N GLY A 31 13.19 16.41 17.89
CA GLY A 31 14.06 17.25 18.72
C GLY A 31 14.67 18.36 17.87
N SER A 32 15.95 18.65 18.05
CA SER A 32 16.71 19.56 17.20
C SER A 32 16.88 19.08 15.75
N LYS A 33 16.48 17.84 15.46
CA LYS A 33 16.41 17.22 14.13
C LYS A 33 14.97 16.88 13.76
N PRO A 34 14.66 16.71 12.47
CA PRO A 34 13.34 16.18 12.03
C PRO A 34 12.99 14.88 12.75
N TYR A 35 11.68 14.57 12.86
CA TYR A 35 11.20 13.34 13.48
C TYR A 35 11.93 12.10 12.95
N HIS A 36 12.55 11.33 13.84
CA HIS A 36 13.36 10.16 13.51
C HIS A 36 13.33 9.10 14.60
N CYS A 37 13.69 7.86 14.29
CA CYS A 37 13.62 6.71 15.17
C CYS A 37 15.01 6.16 15.50
N HIS A 38 15.25 5.79 16.78
CA HIS A 38 16.51 5.22 17.25
C HIS A 38 16.49 3.69 17.37
N LYS A 39 15.30 3.10 17.38
CA LYS A 39 15.14 1.65 17.35
C LYS A 39 14.65 1.24 15.97
N ALA A 40 15.26 0.22 15.37
CA ALA A 40 14.66 -0.43 14.23
C ALA A 40 13.25 -0.80 14.65
N GLN A 41 12.23 -0.21 14.00
CA GLN A 41 10.87 -0.66 14.14
C GLN A 41 10.91 -2.16 13.89
N LYS A 42 10.69 -2.97 14.95
CA LYS A 42 10.26 -4.35 14.72
C LYS A 42 9.03 -4.17 13.85
N SER A 43 9.16 -4.49 12.58
CA SER A 43 8.01 -4.57 11.69
C SER A 43 6.96 -5.30 12.49
N ALA A 44 5.85 -4.62 12.80
CA ALA A 44 4.72 -5.27 13.44
C ALA A 44 4.55 -6.59 12.70
N PRO A 45 4.40 -7.73 13.38
CA PRO A 45 4.25 -8.98 12.68
C PRO A 45 3.18 -8.70 11.64
N LYS A 46 3.58 -8.78 10.37
CA LYS A 46 2.68 -8.63 9.24
C LYS A 46 1.67 -9.72 9.53
N ALA A 47 0.50 -9.33 10.04
CA ALA A 47 -0.56 -10.27 10.28
C ALA A 47 -0.76 -10.93 8.91
N THR A 48 -0.21 -12.11 8.75
CA THR A 48 -0.57 -13.04 7.72
C THR A 48 -1.99 -13.46 8.09
N THR A 49 -2.94 -12.51 7.91
CA THR A 49 -4.30 -12.92 7.68
C THR A 49 -4.18 -13.82 6.46
N ASP A 50 -4.55 -15.07 6.63
CA ASP A 50 -4.68 -16.06 5.56
C ASP A 50 -5.80 -15.56 4.63
N ARG A 51 -5.49 -14.46 3.92
CA ARG A 51 -6.41 -13.82 2.99
C ARG A 51 -6.47 -14.74 1.79
N LYS A 52 -7.65 -15.28 1.56
CA LYS A 52 -7.89 -16.06 0.36
C LYS A 52 -7.55 -15.21 -0.86
N VAL A 53 -6.68 -15.73 -1.71
CA VAL A 53 -6.24 -15.07 -2.95
C VAL A 53 -6.95 -15.71 -4.12
N ILE A 54 -7.43 -14.90 -5.05
CA ILE A 54 -7.93 -15.32 -6.36
C ILE A 54 -7.00 -14.73 -7.41
N SER A 55 -6.50 -15.56 -8.30
CA SER A 55 -5.74 -15.14 -9.48
C SER A 55 -6.33 -15.78 -10.73
N GLY A 56 -6.35 -15.03 -11.84
CA GLY A 56 -6.90 -15.50 -13.11
C GLY A 56 -7.05 -14.36 -14.11
N THR A 57 -7.71 -14.63 -15.20
CA THR A 57 -7.94 -13.66 -16.27
C THR A 57 -9.18 -12.81 -15.97
N ILE A 58 -9.12 -11.51 -16.22
CA ILE A 58 -10.30 -10.64 -16.21
C ILE A 58 -11.16 -10.97 -17.41
N THR A 59 -12.22 -11.74 -17.17
CA THR A 59 -13.13 -12.20 -18.23
C THR A 59 -14.25 -11.20 -18.54
N HIS A 60 -14.61 -10.37 -17.53
CA HIS A 60 -15.64 -9.35 -17.70
C HIS A 60 -15.39 -8.14 -16.79
N VAL A 61 -15.89 -6.98 -17.21
CA VAL A 61 -15.89 -5.74 -16.41
C VAL A 61 -17.36 -5.26 -16.34
N ARG A 62 -17.94 -5.32 -15.14
CA ARG A 62 -19.33 -4.88 -14.90
C ARG A 62 -19.39 -3.35 -14.87
N ASP A 63 -18.48 -2.72 -14.12
CA ASP A 63 -18.39 -1.26 -13.95
C ASP A 63 -16.97 -0.85 -13.52
N GLY A 64 -16.80 0.41 -13.07
CA GLY A 64 -15.49 0.97 -12.71
C GLY A 64 -14.85 0.32 -11.48
N ASP A 65 -15.61 -0.34 -10.61
CA ASP A 65 -15.13 -0.95 -9.38
C ASP A 65 -15.50 -2.43 -9.21
N THR A 66 -16.02 -3.05 -10.26
CA THR A 66 -16.39 -4.47 -10.25
C THR A 66 -15.89 -5.18 -11.51
N ILE A 67 -15.02 -6.16 -11.31
CA ILE A 67 -14.46 -7.02 -12.37
C ILE A 67 -14.83 -8.48 -12.12
N GLU A 68 -14.78 -9.31 -13.15
CA GLU A 68 -14.91 -10.77 -13.03
C GLU A 68 -13.59 -11.43 -13.41
N ILE A 69 -13.10 -12.28 -12.52
CA ILE A 69 -11.91 -13.11 -12.76
C ILE A 69 -12.38 -14.55 -12.93
N ASP A 70 -12.22 -15.09 -14.14
CA ASP A 70 -12.68 -16.43 -14.51
C ASP A 70 -14.14 -16.69 -14.08
N GLY A 71 -15.02 -15.66 -14.29
CA GLY A 71 -16.43 -15.70 -13.93
C GLY A 71 -16.75 -15.41 -12.46
N ILE A 72 -15.76 -15.17 -11.60
CA ILE A 72 -15.98 -14.80 -10.20
C ILE A 72 -16.01 -13.27 -10.08
N ALA A 73 -17.16 -12.72 -9.66
CA ALA A 73 -17.32 -11.28 -9.48
C ALA A 73 -16.61 -10.77 -8.24
N ILE A 74 -15.76 -9.76 -8.42
CA ILE A 74 -14.98 -9.12 -7.36
C ILE A 74 -15.25 -7.61 -7.39
N ARG A 75 -15.77 -7.10 -6.27
CA ARG A 75 -15.87 -5.68 -5.97
C ARG A 75 -14.56 -5.20 -5.39
N LEU A 76 -13.96 -4.17 -5.96
CA LEU A 76 -12.74 -3.60 -5.43
C LEU A 76 -12.99 -2.98 -4.04
N ALA A 77 -12.19 -3.43 -3.08
CA ALA A 77 -12.20 -2.88 -1.74
C ALA A 77 -11.73 -1.42 -1.75
N ALA A 78 -12.27 -0.62 -0.82
CA ALA A 78 -11.92 0.80 -0.66
C ALA A 78 -12.05 1.67 -1.92
N LEU A 79 -12.71 1.21 -2.98
CA LEU A 79 -12.96 1.97 -4.21
C LEU A 79 -14.44 2.23 -4.38
N ASN A 80 -14.81 3.46 -4.74
CA ASN A 80 -16.16 3.85 -5.12
C ASN A 80 -16.12 4.60 -6.44
N CYS A 81 -16.73 4.04 -7.46
CA CYS A 81 -16.87 4.66 -8.77
C CYS A 81 -18.30 5.15 -8.98
N PRO A 82 -18.50 6.21 -9.78
CA PRO A 82 -19.85 6.64 -10.16
C PRO A 82 -20.61 5.52 -10.86
N GLU A 83 -21.92 5.47 -10.64
CA GLU A 83 -22.80 4.47 -11.24
C GLU A 83 -22.82 4.54 -12.77
N ASN A 84 -23.03 3.39 -13.42
CA ASN A 84 -22.98 3.22 -14.88
C ASN A 84 -24.06 3.98 -15.66
N ASP A 85 -25.12 4.44 -15.02
CA ASP A 85 -26.15 5.29 -15.61
C ASP A 85 -25.67 6.74 -15.83
N THR A 86 -24.60 7.15 -15.15
CA THR A 86 -23.96 8.46 -15.28
C THR A 86 -22.90 8.49 -16.38
N GLN A 87 -22.62 9.68 -16.92
CA GLN A 87 -21.52 9.85 -17.88
C GLN A 87 -20.16 9.54 -17.27
N LYS A 88 -19.93 9.93 -15.99
CA LYS A 88 -18.70 9.62 -15.25
C LYS A 88 -18.53 8.13 -14.99
N GLY A 89 -19.62 7.41 -14.69
CA GLY A 89 -19.59 5.96 -14.51
C GLY A 89 -19.32 5.21 -15.80
N LYS A 90 -19.95 5.61 -16.92
CA LYS A 90 -19.63 5.09 -18.24
C LYS A 90 -18.15 5.27 -18.60
N TYR A 91 -17.58 6.43 -18.25
CA TYR A 91 -16.16 6.68 -18.46
C TYR A 91 -15.30 5.78 -17.57
N ALA A 92 -15.60 5.64 -16.27
CA ALA A 92 -14.90 4.76 -15.36
C ALA A 92 -14.92 3.30 -15.87
N THR A 93 -16.08 2.82 -16.30
CA THR A 93 -16.23 1.48 -16.90
C THR A 93 -15.41 1.33 -18.18
N LYS A 94 -15.35 2.36 -19.02
CA LYS A 94 -14.50 2.36 -20.22
C LYS A 94 -13.01 2.25 -19.87
N VAL A 95 -12.57 2.95 -18.82
CA VAL A 95 -11.18 2.86 -18.30
C VAL A 95 -10.92 1.45 -17.77
N ALA A 96 -11.82 0.89 -16.96
CA ALA A 96 -11.66 -0.46 -16.43
C ALA A 96 -11.63 -1.54 -17.52
N LYS A 97 -12.41 -1.40 -18.60
CA LYS A 97 -12.46 -2.34 -19.72
C LYS A 97 -11.12 -2.49 -20.46
N GLN A 98 -10.19 -1.56 -20.33
CA GLN A 98 -8.85 -1.68 -20.91
C GLN A 98 -8.04 -2.84 -20.30
N PHE A 99 -8.45 -3.35 -19.14
CA PHE A 99 -7.82 -4.45 -18.44
C PHE A 99 -8.46 -5.82 -18.71
N ALA A 100 -9.52 -5.87 -19.50
CA ALA A 100 -10.12 -7.14 -19.91
C ALA A 100 -9.09 -8.01 -20.65
N GLY A 101 -9.06 -9.29 -20.33
CA GLY A 101 -8.09 -10.25 -20.86
C GLY A 101 -6.73 -10.28 -20.14
N LEU A 102 -6.45 -9.34 -19.22
CA LEU A 102 -5.21 -9.33 -18.45
C LEU A 102 -5.32 -10.23 -17.20
N GLN A 103 -4.16 -10.68 -16.71
CA GLN A 103 -4.05 -11.43 -15.46
C GLN A 103 -4.19 -10.49 -14.26
N ALA A 104 -5.05 -10.87 -13.33
CA ALA A 104 -5.24 -10.19 -12.06
C ALA A 104 -4.97 -11.12 -10.89
N LEU A 105 -4.54 -10.53 -9.78
CA LEU A 105 -4.38 -11.18 -8.48
C LEU A 105 -5.13 -10.34 -7.45
N CYS A 106 -6.13 -10.94 -6.80
CA CYS A 106 -6.97 -10.26 -5.81
C CYS A 106 -6.86 -10.93 -4.44
N GLU A 107 -6.47 -10.16 -3.43
CA GLU A 107 -6.51 -10.53 -2.02
C GLU A 107 -7.90 -10.23 -1.46
N LEU A 108 -8.66 -11.26 -1.09
CA LEU A 108 -10.02 -11.11 -0.60
C LEU A 108 -10.03 -10.63 0.86
N THR A 109 -10.94 -9.73 1.17
CA THR A 109 -11.15 -9.22 2.55
C THR A 109 -11.96 -10.19 3.42
N GLY A 110 -12.64 -11.17 2.81
CA GLY A 110 -13.64 -12.02 3.46
C GLY A 110 -15.06 -11.46 3.41
N ALA A 111 -15.23 -10.18 3.10
CA ALA A 111 -16.55 -9.57 2.93
C ALA A 111 -17.19 -9.95 1.60
N LYS A 112 -18.52 -9.84 1.54
CA LYS A 112 -19.33 -10.00 0.33
C LYS A 112 -20.31 -8.84 0.21
N THR A 113 -20.60 -8.44 -1.03
CA THR A 113 -21.65 -7.48 -1.36
C THR A 113 -22.49 -8.05 -2.50
N TYR A 114 -23.74 -8.39 -2.22
CA TYR A 114 -24.60 -9.12 -3.15
C TYR A 114 -23.93 -10.43 -3.62
N ASP A 115 -23.78 -10.63 -4.92
CA ASP A 115 -23.12 -11.79 -5.54
C ASP A 115 -21.60 -11.66 -5.68
N ARG A 116 -21.01 -10.56 -5.17
CA ARG A 116 -19.60 -10.23 -5.37
C ARG A 116 -18.77 -10.50 -4.12
N LEU A 117 -17.57 -11.03 -4.28
CA LEU A 117 -16.53 -11.01 -3.26
C LEU A 117 -15.90 -9.61 -3.19
N VAL A 118 -15.34 -9.24 -2.04
CA VAL A 118 -14.65 -7.96 -1.87
C VAL A 118 -13.16 -8.20 -1.76
N GLY A 119 -12.35 -7.46 -2.53
CA GLY A 119 -10.90 -7.67 -2.54
C GLY A 119 -10.10 -6.50 -3.09
N TYR A 120 -8.82 -6.50 -2.77
CA TYR A 120 -7.80 -5.61 -3.34
C TYR A 120 -7.13 -6.31 -4.51
N CYS A 121 -7.17 -5.72 -5.69
CA CYS A 121 -6.69 -6.36 -6.90
C CYS A 121 -5.45 -5.66 -7.47
N LYS A 122 -4.49 -6.46 -7.90
CA LYS A 122 -3.33 -6.03 -8.69
C LYS A 122 -3.43 -6.62 -10.09
N ILE A 123 -3.15 -5.82 -11.10
CA ILE A 123 -3.09 -6.23 -12.50
C ILE A 123 -1.68 -5.92 -13.00
N ASN A 124 -0.97 -6.93 -13.50
CA ASN A 124 0.46 -6.81 -13.86
C ASN A 124 1.31 -6.20 -12.72
N GLY A 125 0.98 -6.52 -11.45
CA GLY A 125 1.69 -6.03 -10.28
C GLY A 125 1.30 -4.61 -9.82
N ALA A 126 0.55 -3.84 -10.61
CA ALA A 126 0.06 -2.51 -10.26
C ALA A 126 -1.28 -2.57 -9.52
N ASP A 127 -1.46 -1.71 -8.51
CA ASP A 127 -2.73 -1.58 -7.78
C ASP A 127 -3.83 -1.01 -8.69
N PHE A 128 -4.86 -1.83 -8.94
CA PHE A 128 -5.94 -1.47 -9.85
C PHE A 128 -6.85 -0.38 -9.28
N GLY A 129 -7.12 -0.38 -7.99
CA GLY A 129 -7.93 0.66 -7.36
C GLY A 129 -7.27 2.03 -7.47
N ARG A 130 -5.97 2.11 -7.21
CA ARG A 130 -5.19 3.35 -7.37
C ARG A 130 -5.15 3.81 -8.82
N TYR A 131 -5.01 2.88 -9.77
CA TYR A 131 -5.07 3.22 -11.19
C TYR A 131 -6.41 3.87 -11.54
N MET A 132 -7.53 3.27 -11.09
CA MET A 132 -8.87 3.79 -11.35
C MET A 132 -9.09 5.18 -10.75
N MET A 133 -8.60 5.43 -9.52
CA MET A 133 -8.67 6.77 -8.90
C MET A 133 -7.90 7.83 -9.69
N ASN A 134 -6.75 7.49 -10.24
CA ASN A 134 -5.91 8.41 -10.99
C ASN A 134 -6.42 8.69 -12.42
N ASN A 135 -7.18 7.77 -13.01
CA ASN A 135 -7.55 7.82 -14.44
C ASN A 135 -9.05 7.93 -14.68
N SER A 136 -9.86 8.03 -13.62
CA SER A 136 -11.31 8.16 -13.71
C SER A 136 -11.87 9.03 -12.59
N ALA A 137 -13.21 9.09 -12.46
CA ALA A 137 -13.86 9.81 -11.37
C ALA A 137 -14.10 8.95 -10.12
N CYS A 138 -13.42 7.79 -10.02
CA CYS A 138 -13.49 6.94 -8.85
C CYS A 138 -12.77 7.60 -7.66
N LYS A 139 -13.22 7.29 -6.43
CA LYS A 139 -12.69 7.84 -5.18
C LYS A 139 -12.46 6.72 -4.17
N VAL A 140 -11.70 7.02 -3.11
CA VAL A 140 -11.62 6.15 -1.95
C VAL A 140 -13.00 6.02 -1.30
N TRP A 141 -13.36 4.80 -0.92
CA TRP A 141 -14.57 4.56 -0.14
C TRP A 141 -14.21 4.51 1.35
N GLU A 142 -14.40 5.62 2.05
CA GLU A 142 -14.03 5.81 3.46
C GLU A 142 -14.74 4.85 4.45
N LYS A 143 -15.79 4.15 4.02
CA LYS A 143 -16.56 3.24 4.88
C LYS A 143 -15.82 1.93 5.23
N TYR A 144 -14.73 1.60 4.54
CA TYR A 144 -14.00 0.34 4.66
C TYR A 144 -12.48 0.53 4.83
N ASP A 145 -12.06 1.69 5.34
CA ASP A 145 -10.69 1.93 5.82
C ASP A 145 -10.47 1.33 7.21
#